data_e5e61931f76fa36723333a9a6c186f51
#
_entry.id   e5e61931f76fa36723333a9a6c186f51
#
_cell.length_a   1.000
_cell.length_b   1.000
_cell.length_c   1.000
_cell.angle_alpha   90.00
_cell.angle_beta   90.00
_cell.angle_gamma   90.00
#
_symmetry.space_group_name_H-M   'P 1'
#
loop_
_entity.id
_entity.type
_entity.pdbx_description
1 polymer ?
#
loop_
_entity_poly.entity_id
_entity_poly.type
_entity_poly.pdbx_seq_one_letter_code
_entity_poly.pdbx_strand_id
1 'polypeptide(L)'
;IFDITRAARGWYAGELNNGLMIKSMDESTYCWYYYYAKENSGNNRYPKLEIFYINTSGLEECWDYTSQSLGRAGTAYVQDFSGNYLLSRTDMGYGGSRMSAAPGFCYSLAARANDIGYGYGWRSNYAQSIEACTVSGTSYYRWTDGDGTEKYFVSANGVWKDELGYGYTLTVSDSGYTITDKKSNTMEFSSAGQLTAVKDAYGNAISITSDGSRVTALTDGAGRHYAFTYADGRLTQLTYTGSGSDAIETVTYAYTAAGDLASVTYHDGESVTYAWDLSLIHISEPTRLDVIS
;
A
#
# COMPACT_ATOMS: atom_id res chain seq x y z
N ILE A 1 -20.38 17.77 -16.94
CA ILE A 1 -19.59 17.35 -15.77
C ILE A 1 -18.68 18.51 -15.40
N PHE A 2 -18.62 18.87 -14.12
CA PHE A 2 -17.76 19.91 -13.58
C PHE A 2 -16.73 19.24 -12.67
N ASP A 3 -15.47 19.56 -12.84
CA ASP A 3 -14.42 19.14 -11.92
C ASP A 3 -14.38 20.09 -10.72
N ILE A 4 -14.65 19.56 -9.54
CA ILE A 4 -14.62 20.29 -8.26
C ILE A 4 -13.54 19.75 -7.31
N THR A 5 -12.60 18.99 -7.83
CA THR A 5 -11.56 18.32 -7.03
C THR A 5 -10.84 19.28 -6.08
N ARG A 6 -10.50 20.50 -6.55
CA ARG A 6 -9.83 21.51 -5.71
C ARG A 6 -10.69 21.93 -4.52
N ALA A 7 -11.98 22.16 -4.74
CA ALA A 7 -12.91 22.56 -3.67
C ALA A 7 -13.10 21.39 -2.68
N ALA A 8 -13.28 20.17 -3.19
CA ALA A 8 -13.43 18.98 -2.35
C ALA A 8 -12.20 18.73 -1.47
N ARG A 9 -10.99 18.97 -1.99
CA ARG A 9 -9.75 18.89 -1.20
C ARG A 9 -9.67 19.92 -0.09
N GLY A 10 -10.00 21.18 -0.39
CA GLY A 10 -10.04 22.22 0.63
C GLY A 10 -11.01 21.88 1.76
N TRP A 11 -12.21 21.38 1.43
CA TRP A 11 -13.19 20.95 2.43
C TRP A 11 -12.69 19.78 3.28
N TYR A 12 -12.03 18.81 2.64
CA TYR A 12 -11.42 17.67 3.37
C TYR A 12 -10.28 18.11 4.27
N ALA A 13 -9.51 19.14 3.86
CA ALA A 13 -8.45 19.74 4.66
C ALA A 13 -8.98 20.69 5.77
N GLY A 14 -10.31 20.82 5.92
CA GLY A 14 -10.92 21.63 6.97
C GLY A 14 -11.31 23.06 6.55
N GLU A 15 -11.19 23.43 5.27
CA GLU A 15 -11.73 24.67 4.77
C GLU A 15 -13.26 24.70 4.89
N LEU A 16 -13.82 25.89 5.14
CA LEU A 16 -15.27 26.04 5.21
C LEU A 16 -15.93 25.70 3.88
N ASN A 17 -16.94 24.84 3.94
CA ASN A 17 -17.77 24.53 2.78
C ASN A 17 -18.79 25.64 2.57
N ASN A 18 -18.44 26.63 1.76
CA ASN A 18 -19.31 27.74 1.38
C ASN A 18 -20.18 27.42 0.14
N GLY A 19 -20.22 26.15 -0.27
CA GLY A 19 -20.95 25.71 -1.46
C GLY A 19 -20.20 25.94 -2.76
N LEU A 20 -20.91 25.71 -3.87
CA LEU A 20 -20.41 25.89 -5.23
C LEU A 20 -21.29 26.83 -5.99
N MET A 21 -20.71 27.78 -6.72
CA MET A 21 -21.40 28.65 -7.65
C MET A 21 -21.04 28.26 -9.09
N ILE A 22 -22.04 27.96 -9.89
CA ILE A 22 -21.89 27.73 -11.34
C ILE A 22 -22.23 29.03 -12.07
N LYS A 23 -21.27 29.55 -12.83
CA LYS A 23 -21.49 30.75 -13.66
C LYS A 23 -20.93 30.55 -15.07
N SER A 24 -21.43 31.31 -16.03
CA SER A 24 -20.84 31.36 -17.36
C SER A 24 -19.44 31.96 -17.31
N MET A 25 -18.52 31.45 -18.11
CA MET A 25 -17.20 32.06 -18.31
C MET A 25 -17.28 33.34 -19.17
N ASP A 26 -18.28 33.45 -20.03
CA ASP A 26 -18.57 34.62 -20.84
C ASP A 26 -19.96 35.16 -20.46
N GLU A 27 -19.99 36.26 -19.73
CA GLU A 27 -21.22 36.96 -19.32
C GLU A 27 -21.64 38.03 -20.32
N SER A 28 -20.84 38.27 -21.37
CA SER A 28 -21.13 39.24 -22.41
C SER A 28 -22.11 38.71 -23.48
N THR A 29 -22.21 37.39 -23.58
CA THR A 29 -23.07 36.70 -24.53
C THR A 29 -24.35 36.23 -23.85
N TYR A 30 -25.51 36.59 -24.42
CA TYR A 30 -26.80 36.14 -23.89
C TYR A 30 -27.00 34.66 -24.14
N CYS A 31 -26.87 33.84 -23.07
CA CYS A 31 -27.01 32.39 -23.10
C CYS A 31 -28.00 31.92 -22.04
N TRP A 32 -28.79 30.90 -22.37
CA TRP A 32 -29.65 30.21 -21.43
C TRP A 32 -29.05 28.87 -21.09
N TYR A 33 -28.80 28.62 -19.77
CA TYR A 33 -28.40 27.33 -19.26
C TYR A 33 -29.46 26.79 -18.31
N TYR A 34 -29.87 25.55 -18.49
CA TYR A 34 -30.83 24.86 -17.64
C TYR A 34 -30.15 23.81 -16.84
N TYR A 35 -30.32 23.84 -15.53
CA TYR A 35 -29.85 22.85 -14.61
C TYR A 35 -31.04 22.19 -13.90
N TYR A 36 -31.00 20.87 -13.72
CA TYR A 36 -32.03 20.18 -12.97
C TYR A 36 -31.79 20.36 -11.49
N ALA A 37 -32.81 20.60 -10.70
CA ALA A 37 -32.76 20.64 -9.26
C ALA A 37 -32.70 19.23 -8.67
N LYS A 38 -32.27 19.13 -7.40
CA LYS A 38 -32.17 17.82 -6.70
C LYS A 38 -33.52 17.11 -6.57
N GLU A 39 -34.62 17.87 -6.59
CA GLU A 39 -35.99 17.36 -6.49
C GLU A 39 -36.50 16.78 -7.80
N ASN A 40 -35.76 16.87 -8.90
CA ASN A 40 -36.15 16.27 -10.16
C ASN A 40 -36.10 14.77 -10.12
N SER A 41 -37.23 14.13 -9.87
CA SER A 41 -37.35 12.65 -9.81
C SER A 41 -37.47 12.00 -11.19
N GLY A 42 -37.61 12.81 -12.28
CA GLY A 42 -37.71 12.29 -13.63
C GLY A 42 -36.35 12.02 -14.27
N ASN A 43 -36.22 10.84 -14.89
CA ASN A 43 -35.08 10.47 -15.74
C ASN A 43 -33.68 10.52 -15.10
N ASN A 44 -33.58 10.41 -13.79
CA ASN A 44 -32.27 10.40 -13.08
C ASN A 44 -31.38 11.64 -13.39
N ARG A 45 -32.00 12.82 -13.66
CA ARG A 45 -31.34 14.06 -14.07
C ARG A 45 -31.25 15.05 -12.92
N TYR A 46 -30.79 14.66 -11.77
CA TYR A 46 -30.52 15.52 -10.62
C TYR A 46 -29.01 15.71 -10.46
N PRO A 47 -28.57 16.80 -9.80
CA PRO A 47 -27.15 16.97 -9.49
C PRO A 47 -26.63 15.78 -8.67
N LYS A 48 -25.53 15.20 -9.14
CA LYS A 48 -24.81 14.13 -8.41
C LYS A 48 -23.43 14.64 -8.09
N LEU A 49 -22.98 14.36 -6.90
CA LEU A 49 -21.59 14.47 -6.51
C LEU A 49 -20.98 13.06 -6.55
N GLU A 50 -20.03 12.87 -7.44
CA GLU A 50 -19.23 11.64 -7.48
C GLU A 50 -17.87 11.97 -6.89
N ILE A 51 -17.50 11.26 -5.83
CA ILE A 51 -16.19 11.41 -5.16
C ILE A 51 -15.44 10.11 -5.38
N PHE A 52 -14.36 10.19 -6.13
CA PHE A 52 -13.41 9.09 -6.23
C PHE A 52 -12.38 9.30 -5.12
N TYR A 53 -12.40 8.41 -4.15
CA TYR A 53 -11.42 8.39 -3.07
C TYR A 53 -10.48 7.23 -3.31
N ILE A 54 -9.20 7.52 -3.46
CA ILE A 54 -8.16 6.52 -3.59
C ILE A 54 -7.34 6.59 -2.31
N ASN A 55 -7.17 5.45 -1.64
CA ASN A 55 -6.23 5.34 -0.55
C ASN A 55 -4.81 5.41 -1.13
N THR A 56 -4.10 6.48 -0.79
CA THR A 56 -2.76 6.77 -1.30
C THR A 56 -1.68 6.35 -0.32
N SER A 57 -1.92 5.29 0.45
CA SER A 57 -0.94 4.83 1.45
C SER A 57 0.29 4.16 0.85
N GLY A 58 0.22 3.65 -0.38
CA GLY A 58 1.31 2.97 -1.08
C GLY A 58 1.76 3.66 -2.38
N LEU A 59 2.53 2.92 -3.19
CA LEU A 59 3.02 3.35 -4.50
C LEU A 59 2.03 2.93 -5.59
N GLU A 60 0.99 3.71 -5.77
CA GLU A 60 -0.05 3.46 -6.77
C GLU A 60 0.44 3.77 -8.19
N GLU A 61 0.27 2.84 -9.13
CA GLU A 61 0.79 2.93 -10.51
C GLU A 61 0.21 4.10 -11.31
N CYS A 62 -0.97 4.60 -10.93
CA CYS A 62 -1.65 5.69 -11.64
C CYS A 62 -1.20 7.09 -11.17
N TRP A 63 -0.29 7.20 -10.20
CA TRP A 63 0.17 8.47 -9.67
C TRP A 63 1.64 8.74 -10.01
N ASP A 64 1.98 10.02 -10.14
CA ASP A 64 3.35 10.46 -10.29
C ASP A 64 4.01 10.65 -8.92
N TYR A 65 5.29 10.32 -8.88
CA TYR A 65 6.13 10.42 -7.69
C TYR A 65 7.48 11.04 -8.03
N THR A 66 7.88 12.01 -7.22
CA THR A 66 9.27 12.44 -7.18
C THR A 66 10.05 11.46 -6.29
N SER A 67 11.12 10.88 -6.81
CA SER A 67 11.89 9.85 -6.08
C SER A 67 13.36 10.20 -5.95
N GLN A 68 13.97 9.72 -4.86
CA GLN A 68 15.39 9.84 -4.59
C GLN A 68 15.94 8.58 -3.94
N SER A 69 17.04 8.05 -4.46
CA SER A 69 17.76 6.97 -3.81
C SER A 69 18.54 7.49 -2.61
N LEU A 70 18.42 6.81 -1.48
CA LEU A 70 19.12 7.08 -0.22
C LEU A 70 20.12 5.97 0.11
N GLY A 71 20.65 5.30 -0.93
CA GLY A 71 21.57 4.19 -0.77
C GLY A 71 20.94 3.01 -0.02
N ARG A 72 21.59 2.55 1.03
CA ARG A 72 21.12 1.41 1.84
C ARG A 72 19.82 1.69 2.60
N ALA A 73 19.51 2.95 2.89
CA ALA A 73 18.25 3.33 3.50
C ALA A 73 17.04 3.09 2.60
N GLY A 74 17.25 2.89 1.30
CA GLY A 74 16.20 2.61 0.33
C GLY A 74 15.98 3.73 -0.68
N THR A 75 14.79 3.81 -1.23
CA THR A 75 14.35 4.88 -2.12
C THR A 75 13.18 5.61 -1.50
N ALA A 76 13.32 6.92 -1.36
CA ALA A 76 12.27 7.81 -0.93
C ALA A 76 11.40 8.21 -2.13
N TYR A 77 10.11 8.34 -1.90
CA TYR A 77 9.12 8.80 -2.85
C TYR A 77 8.24 9.86 -2.20
N VAL A 78 7.96 10.91 -2.92
CA VAL A 78 6.94 11.89 -2.56
C VAL A 78 5.87 11.84 -3.63
N GLN A 79 4.64 11.58 -3.25
CA GLN A 79 3.53 11.61 -4.18
C GLN A 79 3.24 13.07 -4.56
N ASP A 80 3.38 13.40 -5.84
CA ASP A 80 3.30 14.79 -6.33
C ASP A 80 1.92 15.43 -6.07
N PHE A 81 0.91 14.59 -5.97
CA PHE A 81 -0.46 15.02 -5.76
C PHE A 81 -0.82 15.28 -4.29
N SER A 82 -0.48 14.38 -3.36
CA SER A 82 -0.90 14.44 -1.95
C SER A 82 0.21 14.91 -1.01
N GLY A 83 1.46 14.88 -1.48
CA GLY A 83 2.63 15.08 -0.63
C GLY A 83 2.91 13.88 0.31
N ASN A 84 2.20 12.74 0.12
CA ASN A 84 2.49 11.56 0.93
C ASN A 84 3.93 11.12 0.72
N TYR A 85 4.66 10.93 1.82
CA TYR A 85 6.02 10.45 1.81
C TYR A 85 6.04 8.93 1.99
N LEU A 86 6.77 8.25 1.13
CA LEU A 86 7.01 6.82 1.22
C LEU A 86 8.51 6.54 1.19
N LEU A 87 8.93 5.49 1.88
CA LEU A 87 10.29 5.00 1.83
C LEU A 87 10.25 3.48 1.64
N SER A 88 10.78 3.00 0.53
CA SER A 88 10.85 1.57 0.23
C SER A 88 12.30 1.11 0.29
N ARG A 89 12.54 -0.01 1.00
CA ARG A 89 13.86 -0.64 1.08
C ARG A 89 13.75 -2.15 0.99
N THR A 90 14.82 -2.78 0.55
CA THR A 90 15.01 -4.24 0.60
C THR A 90 16.14 -4.54 1.55
N ASP A 91 15.88 -5.35 2.57
CA ASP A 91 16.87 -5.63 3.61
C ASP A 91 17.69 -6.88 3.31
N MET A 92 17.10 -7.83 2.57
CA MET A 92 17.76 -9.04 2.08
C MET A 92 17.27 -9.40 0.70
N GLY A 93 18.12 -10.00 -0.12
CA GLY A 93 17.72 -10.53 -1.41
C GLY A 93 18.88 -11.24 -2.09
N TYR A 94 18.64 -12.46 -2.53
CA TYR A 94 19.63 -13.24 -3.27
C TYR A 94 19.09 -13.58 -4.64
N GLY A 95 19.83 -13.25 -5.67
CA GLY A 95 19.50 -13.63 -7.03
C GLY A 95 19.37 -15.12 -7.21
N GLY A 96 18.58 -15.56 -8.19
CA GLY A 96 18.40 -16.98 -8.52
C GLY A 96 17.42 -17.15 -9.66
N SER A 97 17.43 -18.35 -10.27
CA SER A 97 16.62 -18.68 -11.44
C SER A 97 15.18 -19.10 -11.08
N ARG A 98 14.85 -19.27 -9.81
CA ARG A 98 13.57 -19.79 -9.34
C ARG A 98 12.98 -18.84 -8.32
N MET A 99 12.28 -17.83 -8.78
CA MET A 99 11.47 -16.91 -7.95
C MET A 99 12.06 -16.62 -6.56
N SER A 100 13.08 -15.78 -6.52
CA SER A 100 13.82 -15.42 -5.30
C SER A 100 12.97 -14.53 -4.40
N ALA A 101 12.98 -14.79 -3.10
CA ALA A 101 12.40 -13.87 -2.13
C ALA A 101 13.34 -12.69 -1.87
N ALA A 102 12.76 -11.51 -1.71
CA ALA A 102 13.45 -10.27 -1.36
C ALA A 102 12.66 -9.55 -0.25
N PRO A 103 12.83 -9.96 1.02
CA PRO A 103 12.22 -9.28 2.14
C PRO A 103 12.59 -7.81 2.17
N GLY A 104 11.57 -6.97 2.13
CA GLY A 104 11.68 -5.54 2.12
C GLY A 104 10.54 -4.89 2.91
N PHE A 105 10.68 -3.60 3.14
CA PHE A 105 9.74 -2.84 3.96
C PHE A 105 9.43 -1.51 3.29
N CYS A 106 8.16 -1.11 3.39
CA CYS A 106 7.70 0.18 2.95
C CYS A 106 7.17 0.98 4.14
N TYR A 107 7.61 2.21 4.27
CA TYR A 107 7.03 3.22 5.16
C TYR A 107 6.09 4.12 4.38
N SER A 108 4.96 4.45 4.96
CA SER A 108 4.04 5.46 4.43
C SER A 108 3.66 6.45 5.53
N LEU A 109 3.81 7.74 5.25
CA LEU A 109 3.37 8.79 6.15
C LEU A 109 1.84 8.75 6.35
N ALA A 110 1.08 8.43 5.31
CA ALA A 110 -0.39 8.28 5.41
C ALA A 110 -0.80 7.13 6.35
N ALA A 111 0.04 6.10 6.52
CA ALA A 111 -0.18 4.98 7.44
C ALA A 111 0.45 5.16 8.83
N ARG A 112 1.02 6.35 9.12
CA ARG A 112 1.81 6.65 10.33
C ARG A 112 1.08 6.36 11.65
N ALA A 113 -0.25 6.35 11.66
CA ALA A 113 -1.03 6.04 12.86
C ALA A 113 -1.10 4.53 13.18
N ASN A 114 -0.67 3.66 12.25
CA ASN A 114 -0.83 2.22 12.35
C ASN A 114 0.51 1.53 12.56
N ASP A 115 0.56 0.60 13.50
CA ASP A 115 1.67 -0.34 13.70
C ASP A 115 1.13 -1.76 13.56
N ILE A 116 1.57 -2.46 12.52
CA ILE A 116 1.18 -3.84 12.23
C ILE A 116 2.30 -4.85 12.54
N GLY A 117 3.24 -4.45 13.39
CA GLY A 117 4.35 -5.28 13.84
C GLY A 117 5.72 -4.91 13.23
N TYR A 118 5.81 -3.78 12.54
CA TYR A 118 7.06 -3.32 11.90
C TYR A 118 7.46 -1.91 12.32
N GLY A 119 6.77 -1.33 13.33
CA GLY A 119 6.83 0.06 13.72
C GLY A 119 5.79 0.92 13.00
N TYR A 120 5.50 2.08 13.54
CA TYR A 120 4.46 2.98 13.01
C TYR A 120 4.73 3.36 11.55
N GLY A 121 3.72 3.15 10.70
CA GLY A 121 3.77 3.45 9.27
C GLY A 121 4.53 2.44 8.41
N TRP A 122 5.22 1.46 9.01
CA TRP A 122 5.97 0.45 8.31
C TRP A 122 5.16 -0.83 8.07
N ARG A 123 5.45 -1.48 6.94
CA ARG A 123 4.94 -2.81 6.60
C ARG A 123 5.95 -3.62 5.79
N SER A 124 5.87 -4.93 5.88
CA SER A 124 6.62 -5.83 5.01
C SER A 124 5.93 -5.97 3.66
N ASN A 125 6.69 -6.06 2.58
CA ASN A 125 6.18 -6.31 1.22
C ASN A 125 5.43 -7.65 1.08
N TYR A 126 5.60 -8.58 2.03
CA TYR A 126 4.84 -9.83 2.09
C TYR A 126 3.66 -9.80 3.07
N ALA A 127 3.48 -8.71 3.83
CA ALA A 127 2.34 -8.52 4.72
C ALA A 127 1.11 -8.02 3.94
N GLN A 128 0.71 -8.79 2.93
CA GLN A 128 -0.45 -8.49 2.09
C GLN A 128 -1.70 -9.18 2.61
N SER A 129 -2.84 -8.55 2.38
CA SER A 129 -4.12 -9.08 2.83
C SER A 129 -5.24 -8.82 1.85
N ILE A 130 -6.26 -9.67 1.88
CA ILE A 130 -7.51 -9.49 1.14
C ILE A 130 -8.70 -9.68 2.09
N GLU A 131 -9.70 -8.84 1.95
CA GLU A 131 -10.92 -8.95 2.74
C GLU A 131 -12.16 -8.52 1.95
N ALA A 132 -13.32 -9.09 2.32
CA ALA A 132 -14.59 -8.63 1.80
C ALA A 132 -15.00 -7.32 2.46
N CYS A 133 -15.48 -6.36 1.69
CA CYS A 133 -15.99 -5.10 2.20
C CYS A 133 -17.21 -4.64 1.41
N THR A 134 -17.96 -3.69 1.98
CA THR A 134 -19.13 -3.09 1.34
C THR A 134 -19.00 -1.58 1.35
N VAL A 135 -19.09 -0.97 0.18
CA VAL A 135 -19.04 0.48 0.01
C VAL A 135 -20.35 0.94 -0.64
N SER A 136 -21.09 1.81 0.03
CA SER A 136 -22.39 2.33 -0.45
C SER A 136 -23.38 1.23 -0.92
N GLY A 137 -23.39 0.08 -0.24
CA GLY A 137 -24.26 -1.05 -0.56
C GLY A 137 -23.77 -1.99 -1.67
N THR A 138 -22.63 -1.69 -2.28
CA THR A 138 -21.96 -2.56 -3.26
C THR A 138 -20.88 -3.39 -2.57
N SER A 139 -20.86 -4.69 -2.86
CA SER A 139 -19.85 -5.60 -2.32
C SER A 139 -18.60 -5.58 -3.16
N TYR A 140 -17.46 -5.53 -2.47
CA TYR A 140 -16.11 -5.58 -3.04
C TYR A 140 -15.25 -6.57 -2.28
N TYR A 141 -14.12 -6.92 -2.86
CA TYR A 141 -12.95 -7.42 -2.13
C TYR A 141 -11.85 -6.38 -2.20
N ARG A 142 -11.29 -6.04 -1.05
CA ARG A 142 -10.16 -5.11 -0.91
C ARG A 142 -8.88 -5.91 -0.74
N TRP A 143 -7.95 -5.75 -1.65
CA TRP A 143 -6.59 -6.26 -1.54
C TRP A 143 -5.66 -5.12 -1.11
N THR A 144 -5.02 -5.27 0.05
CA THR A 144 -3.94 -4.39 0.49
C THR A 144 -2.62 -5.06 0.12
N ASP A 145 -1.89 -4.46 -0.79
CA ASP A 145 -0.64 -5.03 -1.30
C ASP A 145 0.58 -4.77 -0.40
N GLY A 146 1.79 -5.08 -0.91
CA GLY A 146 3.03 -5.07 -0.13
C GLY A 146 3.50 -3.70 0.32
N ASP A 147 3.09 -2.63 -0.32
CA ASP A 147 3.42 -1.25 0.06
C ASP A 147 2.25 -0.52 0.75
N GLY A 148 1.10 -1.18 0.87
CA GLY A 148 -0.09 -0.67 1.51
C GLY A 148 -1.10 -0.04 0.56
N THR A 149 -0.88 -0.12 -0.75
CA THR A 149 -1.88 0.28 -1.74
C THR A 149 -3.10 -0.62 -1.65
N GLU A 150 -4.28 -0.04 -1.63
CA GLU A 150 -5.54 -0.77 -1.62
C GLU A 150 -6.12 -0.85 -3.03
N LYS A 151 -6.34 -2.07 -3.50
CA LYS A 151 -6.98 -2.35 -4.79
C LYS A 151 -8.30 -3.06 -4.57
N TYR A 152 -9.33 -2.63 -5.28
CA TYR A 152 -10.69 -3.12 -5.10
C TYR A 152 -11.10 -3.99 -6.28
N PHE A 153 -11.72 -5.13 -5.97
CA PHE A 153 -12.31 -6.01 -6.96
C PHE A 153 -13.83 -5.88 -6.91
N VAL A 154 -14.43 -5.65 -8.07
CA VAL A 154 -15.88 -5.58 -8.27
C VAL A 154 -16.36 -6.76 -9.11
N SER A 155 -17.52 -7.30 -8.79
CA SER A 155 -18.10 -8.39 -9.59
C SER A 155 -18.69 -7.85 -10.91
N ALA A 156 -18.19 -8.36 -12.02
CA ALA A 156 -18.71 -8.11 -13.35
C ALA A 156 -19.01 -9.44 -14.04
N ASN A 157 -20.29 -9.74 -14.29
CA ASN A 157 -20.77 -10.99 -14.91
C ASN A 157 -20.25 -12.25 -14.19
N GLY A 158 -20.23 -12.25 -12.86
CA GLY A 158 -19.79 -13.39 -12.04
C GLY A 158 -18.26 -13.54 -11.91
N VAL A 159 -17.51 -12.61 -12.47
CA VAL A 159 -16.03 -12.57 -12.34
C VAL A 159 -15.65 -11.34 -11.53
N TRP A 160 -14.80 -11.51 -10.54
CA TRP A 160 -14.22 -10.41 -9.77
C TRP A 160 -13.03 -9.83 -10.53
N LYS A 161 -13.09 -8.55 -10.87
CA LYS A 161 -12.04 -7.82 -11.60
C LYS A 161 -11.64 -6.59 -10.83
N ASP A 162 -10.37 -6.19 -10.94
CA ASP A 162 -9.92 -4.94 -10.37
C ASP A 162 -10.66 -3.74 -11.00
N GLU A 163 -11.00 -2.77 -10.15
CA GLU A 163 -11.81 -1.61 -10.53
C GLU A 163 -11.05 -0.65 -11.46
N LEU A 164 -9.74 -0.55 -11.32
CA LEU A 164 -8.89 0.38 -12.06
C LEU A 164 -8.41 -0.15 -13.42
N GLY A 165 -8.67 -1.42 -13.73
CA GLY A 165 -8.34 -2.01 -15.03
C GLY A 165 -6.86 -2.40 -15.19
N TYR A 166 -6.15 -2.63 -14.10
CA TYR A 166 -4.77 -3.17 -14.13
C TYR A 166 -4.70 -4.59 -14.70
N GLY A 167 -5.85 -5.28 -14.71
CA GLY A 167 -6.03 -6.60 -15.29
C GLY A 167 -5.76 -7.73 -14.33
N TYR A 168 -5.98 -7.46 -13.05
CA TYR A 168 -6.10 -8.49 -12.04
C TYR A 168 -7.50 -9.11 -12.05
N THR A 169 -7.56 -10.42 -11.81
CA THR A 169 -8.81 -11.14 -11.53
C THR A 169 -8.70 -11.83 -10.19
N LEU A 170 -9.84 -11.92 -9.48
CA LEU A 170 -9.90 -12.59 -8.20
C LEU A 170 -10.82 -13.81 -8.31
N THR A 171 -10.31 -14.95 -7.83
CA THR A 171 -11.08 -16.16 -7.59
C THR A 171 -11.28 -16.33 -6.08
N VAL A 172 -12.52 -16.58 -5.68
CA VAL A 172 -12.92 -16.81 -4.28
C VAL A 172 -13.33 -18.27 -4.14
N SER A 173 -12.83 -18.95 -3.12
CA SER A 173 -13.14 -20.34 -2.80
C SER A 173 -13.26 -20.54 -1.29
N ASP A 174 -13.75 -21.71 -0.86
CA ASP A 174 -13.83 -22.05 0.56
C ASP A 174 -12.45 -22.13 1.23
N SER A 175 -11.40 -22.38 0.47
CA SER A 175 -10.01 -22.46 0.97
C SER A 175 -9.30 -21.11 1.04
N GLY A 176 -9.84 -20.07 0.42
CA GLY A 176 -9.25 -18.73 0.38
C GLY A 176 -9.43 -18.02 -0.95
N TYR A 177 -8.46 -17.17 -1.28
CA TYR A 177 -8.54 -16.28 -2.42
C TYR A 177 -7.32 -16.45 -3.33
N THR A 178 -7.50 -16.23 -4.63
CA THR A 178 -6.40 -16.23 -5.61
C THR A 178 -6.55 -15.01 -6.51
N ILE A 179 -5.55 -14.12 -6.48
CA ILE A 179 -5.42 -13.03 -7.44
C ILE A 179 -4.52 -13.50 -8.58
N THR A 180 -4.95 -13.29 -9.81
CA THR A 180 -4.20 -13.63 -11.03
C THR A 180 -3.96 -12.38 -11.85
N ASP A 181 -2.73 -12.16 -12.29
CA ASP A 181 -2.35 -11.06 -13.18
C ASP A 181 -2.48 -11.43 -14.67
N LYS A 182 -2.23 -10.45 -15.57
CA LYS A 182 -2.26 -10.64 -17.03
C LYS A 182 -1.23 -11.66 -17.56
N LYS A 183 -0.18 -11.95 -16.78
CA LYS A 183 0.91 -12.88 -17.14
C LYS A 183 0.70 -14.27 -16.55
N SER A 184 -0.47 -14.50 -15.91
CA SER A 184 -0.79 -15.74 -15.20
C SER A 184 0.07 -16.01 -13.97
N ASN A 185 0.70 -14.97 -13.38
CA ASN A 185 1.25 -15.09 -12.06
C ASN A 185 0.10 -15.02 -11.04
N THR A 186 0.25 -15.69 -9.90
CA THR A 186 -0.80 -15.76 -8.88
C THR A 186 -0.28 -15.36 -7.51
N MET A 187 -1.17 -14.76 -6.73
CA MET A 187 -1.03 -14.53 -5.31
C MET A 187 -2.15 -15.28 -4.61
N GLU A 188 -1.80 -16.19 -3.72
CA GLU A 188 -2.73 -17.02 -2.97
C GLU A 188 -2.86 -16.51 -1.53
N PHE A 189 -4.10 -16.45 -1.06
CA PHE A 189 -4.42 -16.00 0.29
C PHE A 189 -5.25 -17.07 1.00
N SER A 190 -5.01 -17.21 2.30
CA SER A 190 -5.82 -18.08 3.17
C SER A 190 -7.29 -17.60 3.24
N SER A 191 -8.15 -18.41 3.80
CA SER A 191 -9.54 -18.01 4.11
C SER A 191 -9.64 -16.83 5.10
N ALA A 192 -8.59 -16.60 5.91
CA ALA A 192 -8.45 -15.44 6.76
C ALA A 192 -7.91 -14.19 6.01
N GLY A 193 -7.65 -14.30 4.71
CA GLY A 193 -7.20 -13.21 3.85
C GLY A 193 -5.72 -12.88 3.93
N GLN A 194 -4.88 -13.75 4.49
CA GLN A 194 -3.43 -13.54 4.60
C GLN A 194 -2.72 -14.14 3.38
N LEU A 195 -1.72 -13.46 2.83
CA LEU A 195 -0.90 -13.98 1.74
C LEU A 195 -0.16 -15.26 2.19
N THR A 196 -0.29 -16.33 1.41
CA THR A 196 0.33 -17.63 1.67
C THR A 196 1.32 -18.06 0.60
N ALA A 197 1.13 -17.61 -0.65
CA ALA A 197 2.06 -17.89 -1.73
C ALA A 197 2.02 -16.82 -2.82
N VAL A 198 3.17 -16.61 -3.45
CA VAL A 198 3.30 -15.89 -4.72
C VAL A 198 3.89 -16.86 -5.72
N LYS A 199 3.27 -17.03 -6.89
CA LYS A 199 3.69 -18.01 -7.91
C LYS A 199 3.82 -17.33 -9.26
N ASP A 200 4.82 -17.76 -10.02
CA ASP A 200 4.91 -17.39 -11.43
C ASP A 200 4.08 -18.34 -12.31
N ALA A 201 3.94 -17.99 -13.58
CA ALA A 201 3.20 -18.79 -14.56
C ALA A 201 3.83 -20.19 -14.82
N TYR A 202 5.04 -20.43 -14.34
CA TYR A 202 5.78 -21.70 -14.51
C TYR A 202 5.71 -22.60 -13.27
N GLY A 203 5.03 -22.15 -12.21
CA GLY A 203 4.84 -22.90 -10.97
C GLY A 203 5.97 -22.74 -9.94
N ASN A 204 6.96 -21.87 -10.18
CA ASN A 204 7.87 -21.48 -9.10
C ASN A 204 7.11 -20.67 -8.07
N ALA A 205 7.41 -20.88 -6.78
CA ALA A 205 6.66 -20.25 -5.70
C ALA A 205 7.57 -19.71 -4.61
N ILE A 206 7.14 -18.59 -4.02
CA ILE A 206 7.55 -18.15 -2.68
C ILE A 206 6.39 -18.51 -1.76
N SER A 207 6.66 -19.30 -0.72
CA SER A 207 5.72 -19.63 0.34
C SER A 207 5.88 -18.67 1.51
N ILE A 208 4.77 -18.18 2.05
CA ILE A 208 4.71 -17.20 3.12
C ILE A 208 3.95 -17.80 4.30
N THR A 209 4.52 -17.70 5.50
CA THR A 209 3.85 -18.03 6.77
C THR A 209 3.67 -16.74 7.55
N SER A 210 2.47 -16.52 8.09
CA SER A 210 2.12 -15.32 8.84
C SER A 210 1.38 -15.65 10.13
N ASP A 211 1.49 -14.76 11.12
CA ASP A 211 0.69 -14.68 12.32
C ASP A 211 -0.05 -13.33 12.32
N GLY A 212 -1.30 -13.34 11.92
CA GLY A 212 -2.04 -12.11 11.63
C GLY A 212 -1.37 -11.30 10.51
N SER A 213 -1.10 -10.02 10.76
CA SER A 213 -0.39 -9.14 9.82
C SER A 213 1.12 -9.35 9.78
N ARG A 214 1.68 -10.20 10.66
CA ARG A 214 3.12 -10.41 10.82
C ARG A 214 3.58 -11.61 10.01
N VAL A 215 4.47 -11.40 9.07
CA VAL A 215 5.16 -12.48 8.34
C VAL A 215 6.15 -13.15 9.29
N THR A 216 6.07 -14.45 9.45
CA THR A 216 6.97 -15.21 10.35
C THR A 216 8.05 -15.98 9.60
N ALA A 217 7.77 -16.42 8.37
CA ALA A 217 8.75 -17.10 7.55
C ALA A 217 8.45 -16.94 6.05
N LEU A 218 9.52 -17.03 5.25
CA LEU A 218 9.45 -17.20 3.79
C LEU A 218 10.29 -18.39 3.38
N THR A 219 9.83 -19.11 2.35
CA THR A 219 10.63 -20.07 1.60
C THR A 219 10.52 -19.71 0.13
N ASP A 220 11.65 -19.45 -0.51
CA ASP A 220 11.66 -19.08 -1.93
C ASP A 220 11.66 -20.30 -2.86
N GLY A 221 11.56 -20.07 -4.16
CA GLY A 221 11.50 -21.13 -5.16
C GLY A 221 12.78 -21.97 -5.29
N ALA A 222 13.87 -21.54 -4.69
CA ALA A 222 15.13 -22.30 -4.57
C ALA A 222 15.25 -23.07 -3.24
N GLY A 223 14.23 -23.02 -2.37
CA GLY A 223 14.22 -23.65 -1.06
C GLY A 223 15.03 -22.90 0.00
N ARG A 224 15.30 -21.60 -0.20
CA ARG A 224 16.00 -20.78 0.78
C ARG A 224 15.02 -20.22 1.79
N HIS A 225 15.41 -20.19 3.06
CA HIS A 225 14.53 -19.82 4.17
C HIS A 225 14.92 -18.47 4.77
N TYR A 226 13.90 -17.71 5.13
CA TYR A 226 13.97 -16.44 5.84
C TYR A 226 13.05 -16.51 7.05
N ALA A 227 13.57 -16.24 8.24
CA ALA A 227 12.81 -16.25 9.49
C ALA A 227 12.70 -14.85 10.07
N PHE A 228 11.52 -14.48 10.54
CA PHE A 228 11.21 -13.19 11.15
C PHE A 228 10.94 -13.40 12.64
N THR A 229 11.75 -12.79 13.49
CA THR A 229 11.62 -12.88 14.94
C THR A 229 11.05 -11.59 15.51
N TYR A 230 10.05 -11.72 16.37
CA TYR A 230 9.35 -10.60 17.00
C TYR A 230 9.54 -10.60 18.50
N ALA A 231 9.69 -9.39 19.08
CA ALA A 231 9.62 -9.16 20.52
C ALA A 231 8.72 -7.95 20.78
N ASP A 232 7.93 -7.98 21.84
CA ASP A 232 6.99 -6.94 22.23
C ASP A 232 6.07 -6.49 21.08
N GLY A 233 5.68 -7.45 20.23
CA GLY A 233 4.80 -7.24 19.07
C GLY A 233 5.47 -6.68 17.83
N ARG A 234 6.77 -6.38 17.83
CA ARG A 234 7.52 -5.80 16.71
C ARG A 234 8.64 -6.69 16.23
N LEU A 235 8.94 -6.61 14.92
CA LEU A 235 10.04 -7.32 14.27
C LEU A 235 11.37 -6.85 14.85
N THR A 236 12.16 -7.77 15.44
CA THR A 236 13.49 -7.48 15.98
C THR A 236 14.61 -8.07 15.15
N GLN A 237 14.31 -9.11 14.37
CA GLN A 237 15.33 -9.79 13.59
C GLN A 237 14.76 -10.45 12.35
N LEU A 238 15.48 -10.34 11.24
CA LEU A 238 15.30 -11.09 10.01
C LEU A 238 16.54 -11.94 9.79
N THR A 239 16.38 -13.26 9.67
CA THR A 239 17.49 -14.21 9.52
C THR A 239 17.34 -14.97 8.20
N TYR A 240 18.42 -15.09 7.47
CA TYR A 240 18.54 -15.92 6.27
C TYR A 240 19.38 -17.15 6.60
N THR A 241 18.88 -18.34 6.28
CA THR A 241 19.56 -19.62 6.55
C THR A 241 19.92 -20.39 5.28
N GLY A 242 19.65 -19.82 4.09
CA GLY A 242 19.78 -20.58 2.84
C GLY A 242 18.83 -21.77 2.84
N SER A 243 19.30 -22.90 2.30
CA SER A 243 18.57 -24.20 2.35
C SER A 243 18.97 -25.07 3.56
N GLY A 244 19.83 -24.55 4.45
CA GLY A 244 20.26 -25.19 5.70
C GLY A 244 19.50 -24.66 6.91
N SER A 245 20.03 -24.94 8.10
CA SER A 245 19.49 -24.54 9.40
C SER A 245 20.26 -23.38 10.06
N ASP A 246 21.53 -23.19 9.68
CA ASP A 246 22.39 -22.20 10.32
C ASP A 246 22.19 -20.82 9.72
N ALA A 247 22.16 -19.80 10.57
CA ALA A 247 22.05 -18.42 10.11
C ALA A 247 23.29 -18.01 9.29
N ILE A 248 23.06 -17.57 8.05
CA ILE A 248 24.10 -17.06 7.15
C ILE A 248 24.18 -15.54 7.29
N GLU A 249 23.02 -14.88 7.32
CA GLU A 249 22.91 -13.43 7.47
C GLU A 249 21.78 -13.07 8.42
N THR A 250 21.96 -11.96 9.12
CA THR A 250 20.99 -11.43 10.07
C THR A 250 20.91 -9.93 9.94
N VAL A 251 19.68 -9.40 9.90
CA VAL A 251 19.38 -7.99 10.01
C VAL A 251 18.59 -7.76 11.29
N THR A 252 18.97 -6.77 12.09
CA THR A 252 18.29 -6.45 13.35
C THR A 252 17.64 -5.07 13.29
N TYR A 253 16.54 -4.94 14.03
CA TYR A 253 15.69 -3.76 14.06
C TYR A 253 15.56 -3.25 15.48
N ALA A 254 15.74 -1.96 15.69
CA ALA A 254 15.53 -1.32 16.98
C ALA A 254 14.47 -0.21 16.85
N TYR A 255 13.74 0.02 17.92
CA TYR A 255 12.64 0.98 17.98
C TYR A 255 12.82 1.98 19.10
N THR A 256 12.26 3.17 18.91
CA THR A 256 12.15 4.16 19.99
C THR A 256 11.16 3.68 21.06
N ALA A 257 11.19 4.31 22.23
CA ALA A 257 10.19 4.06 23.27
C ALA A 257 8.74 4.35 22.80
N ALA A 258 8.58 5.22 21.79
CA ALA A 258 7.28 5.51 21.16
C ALA A 258 6.83 4.44 20.16
N GLY A 259 7.73 3.53 19.76
CA GLY A 259 7.43 2.46 18.80
C GLY A 259 7.77 2.78 17.35
N ASP A 260 8.47 3.87 17.10
CA ASP A 260 8.99 4.19 15.77
C ASP A 260 10.26 3.39 15.50
N LEU A 261 10.45 2.98 14.24
CA LEU A 261 11.70 2.33 13.85
C LEU A 261 12.86 3.32 14.02
N ALA A 262 13.83 2.96 14.87
CA ALA A 262 14.98 3.82 15.18
C ALA A 262 16.20 3.46 14.34
N SER A 263 16.47 2.15 14.15
CA SER A 263 17.61 1.72 13.34
C SER A 263 17.41 0.34 12.76
N VAL A 264 18.16 0.08 11.68
CA VAL A 264 18.32 -1.22 11.05
C VAL A 264 19.81 -1.48 10.94
N THR A 265 20.26 -2.59 11.52
CA THR A 265 21.67 -3.01 11.48
C THR A 265 21.80 -4.28 10.66
N TYR A 266 22.65 -4.26 9.67
CA TYR A 266 22.88 -5.33 8.72
C TYR A 266 24.00 -6.27 9.22
N HIS A 267 24.11 -7.44 8.61
CA HIS A 267 25.09 -8.48 9.01
C HIS A 267 26.55 -8.03 8.91
N ASP A 268 26.85 -7.05 8.03
CA ASP A 268 28.21 -6.47 7.89
C ASP A 268 28.52 -5.42 8.96
N GLY A 269 27.60 -5.16 9.89
CA GLY A 269 27.72 -4.21 10.97
C GLY A 269 27.35 -2.78 10.61
N GLU A 270 27.06 -2.49 9.33
CA GLU A 270 26.56 -1.17 8.93
C GLU A 270 25.12 -0.97 9.43
N SER A 271 24.79 0.28 9.73
CA SER A 271 23.47 0.64 10.25
C SER A 271 22.88 1.82 9.50
N VAL A 272 21.55 1.79 9.34
CA VAL A 272 20.74 2.93 8.94
C VAL A 272 19.95 3.38 10.17
N THR A 273 20.01 4.67 10.48
CA THR A 273 19.26 5.27 11.60
C THR A 273 18.17 6.21 11.07
N TYR A 274 17.06 6.27 11.79
CA TYR A 274 15.91 7.10 11.47
C TYR A 274 15.65 8.08 12.62
N ALA A 275 15.57 9.37 12.28
CA ALA A 275 15.13 10.41 13.19
C ALA A 275 13.72 10.87 12.78
N TRP A 276 12.81 10.98 13.74
CA TRP A 276 11.42 11.32 13.50
C TRP A 276 11.13 12.69 14.10
N ASP A 277 10.88 13.68 13.24
CA ASP A 277 10.39 14.98 13.66
C ASP A 277 8.85 15.01 13.61
N LEU A 278 8.23 14.89 14.77
CA LEU A 278 6.78 14.89 14.90
C LEU A 278 6.16 16.29 14.79
N SER A 279 6.98 17.36 14.87
CA SER A 279 6.50 18.74 14.75
C SER A 279 6.04 19.11 13.34
N LEU A 280 6.49 18.36 12.33
CA LEU A 280 6.18 18.58 10.92
C LEU A 280 4.91 17.85 10.43
N ILE A 281 4.22 17.11 11.29
CA ILE A 281 3.00 16.35 10.92
C ILE A 281 1.84 17.27 10.49
N HIS A 282 1.87 18.55 10.85
CA HIS A 282 0.83 19.54 10.55
C HIS A 282 1.16 20.49 9.41
N ILE A 283 2.31 20.33 8.77
CA ILE A 283 2.72 21.18 7.65
C ILE A 283 2.40 20.41 6.36
N SER A 284 1.75 21.11 5.42
CA SER A 284 1.47 20.61 4.06
C SER A 284 2.73 20.48 3.17
N GLU A 285 3.91 20.43 3.78
CA GLU A 285 5.18 20.16 3.11
C GLU A 285 5.75 18.80 3.55
N PRO A 286 6.46 18.10 2.66
CA PRO A 286 6.97 16.76 2.96
C PRO A 286 7.89 16.79 4.17
N THR A 287 7.60 15.92 5.12
CA THR A 287 8.43 15.72 6.31
C THR A 287 9.84 15.30 5.87
N ARG A 288 10.83 16.07 6.24
CA ARG A 288 12.23 15.75 5.96
C ARG A 288 12.63 14.56 6.81
N LEU A 289 12.89 13.43 6.19
CA LEU A 289 13.59 12.33 6.82
C LEU A 289 15.08 12.66 6.77
N ASP A 290 15.67 13.04 7.89
CA ASP A 290 17.10 13.14 7.98
C ASP A 290 17.64 11.73 8.18
N VAL A 291 18.10 11.12 7.08
CA VAL A 291 18.90 9.90 7.13
C VAL A 291 20.33 10.36 7.39
N ILE A 292 20.80 10.13 8.61
CA ILE A 292 22.20 10.36 8.96
C ILE A 292 22.91 9.03 8.74
N SER A 293 23.75 8.97 7.74
CA SER A 293 24.69 7.86 7.51
C SER A 293 25.91 7.98 8.41
#